data_0c8ab00d42ed69ff008712d43352ca9f
#
_entry.id   0c8ab00d42ed69ff008712d43352ca9f
#
_cell.length_a   1.000
_cell.length_b   1.000
_cell.length_c   1.000
_cell.angle_alpha   90.00
_cell.angle_beta   90.00
_cell.angle_gamma   90.00
#
_symmetry.space_group_name_H-M   'P 1'
#
loop_
_entity.id
_entity.type
_entity.pdbx_description
1 polymer ?
#
loop_
_entity_poly.entity_id
_entity_poly.type
_entity_poly.pdbx_seq_one_letter_code
_entity_poly.pdbx_strand_id
1 'polypeptide(L)'
;MDRSAVGGCLSTRISAPVTTSGVRLRLPANRTSRKPRGNRGFTLVELVMVILLLGIMATFTSQFIGIGTQIYGDASSREQLMSDARFAMERLNRELRDAVPGSERIETTGGTWVDTGACLRFWPISTSSRYLALNRAMSGSTATLELVMATPASAANPLDVDATAVKKDDQLIVFPVPDKSVGSLTAGCDYGRCVAKVTDVLTPVSGAQTIRYTSAEILTGLSPGSRVYFANQQVRYCVEGNTLTRATAPIGASLPAQGVLMADSLRIGTFYRETSAFNAEGEFGMRFVFERKGESVTFNHKIEVFNVP
;
A
#
# COMPACT_ATOMS: atom_id res chain seq x y z
N MET A 1 -50.74 14.38 -9.92
CA MET A 1 -50.67 15.35 -8.81
C MET A 1 -49.26 15.26 -8.27
N ASP A 2 -48.33 15.97 -8.83
CA ASP A 2 -47.96 17.40 -8.73
C ASP A 2 -47.17 17.66 -7.44
N ARG A 3 -45.93 17.97 -7.47
CA ARG A 3 -45.00 19.08 -7.62
C ARG A 3 -43.66 18.71 -7.01
N SER A 4 -42.57 18.65 -7.71
CA SER A 4 -41.57 19.69 -8.00
C SER A 4 -41.14 20.58 -6.81
N ALA A 5 -39.87 20.49 -6.41
CA ALA A 5 -39.12 21.64 -5.90
C ALA A 5 -37.61 21.49 -6.21
N VAL A 6 -37.17 22.32 -7.13
CA VAL A 6 -35.80 22.62 -7.52
C VAL A 6 -35.23 23.66 -6.54
N GLY A 7 -34.09 23.43 -5.95
CA GLY A 7 -33.32 24.38 -5.14
C GLY A 7 -32.08 24.88 -5.88
N GLY A 8 -32.18 26.03 -6.50
CA GLY A 8 -31.10 26.70 -7.23
C GLY A 8 -30.09 27.38 -6.31
N CYS A 9 -28.87 27.29 -6.68
CA CYS A 9 -27.71 27.97 -6.06
C CYS A 9 -27.68 29.42 -6.59
N LEU A 10 -27.93 30.41 -5.73
CA LEU A 10 -27.85 31.84 -6.03
C LEU A 10 -26.37 32.29 -6.02
N SER A 11 -25.90 32.69 -7.19
CA SER A 11 -24.68 33.46 -7.35
C SER A 11 -24.99 34.95 -7.13
N THR A 12 -24.54 35.51 -6.03
CA THR A 12 -24.70 36.95 -5.72
C THR A 12 -23.57 37.71 -6.36
N ARG A 13 -23.86 38.38 -7.49
CA ARG A 13 -23.02 39.47 -8.03
C ARG A 13 -23.38 40.75 -7.31
N ILE A 14 -22.42 41.30 -6.58
CA ILE A 14 -22.50 42.65 -6.03
C ILE A 14 -21.92 43.62 -7.07
N SER A 15 -22.79 44.32 -7.74
CA SER A 15 -22.44 45.47 -8.58
C SER A 15 -22.60 46.74 -7.76
N ALA A 16 -21.50 47.44 -7.48
CA ALA A 16 -21.52 48.77 -6.88
C ALA A 16 -21.61 49.84 -8.00
N PRO A 17 -22.45 50.86 -7.87
CA PRO A 17 -22.48 51.97 -8.82
C PRO A 17 -21.35 52.96 -8.56
N VAL A 18 -20.56 53.22 -9.58
CA VAL A 18 -19.56 54.27 -9.59
C VAL A 18 -20.26 55.62 -9.88
N THR A 19 -20.38 56.44 -8.85
CA THR A 19 -20.83 57.83 -8.99
C THR A 19 -19.66 58.71 -9.40
N THR A 20 -19.69 59.18 -10.64
CA THR A 20 -18.74 60.16 -11.16
C THR A 20 -19.13 61.58 -10.72
N SER A 21 -18.55 62.06 -9.63
CA SER A 21 -18.56 63.49 -9.29
C SER A 21 -17.42 64.20 -10.01
N GLY A 22 -17.75 64.95 -11.02
CA GLY A 22 -16.81 65.77 -11.77
C GLY A 22 -16.34 66.99 -10.96
N VAL A 23 -15.14 66.90 -10.40
CA VAL A 23 -14.40 68.06 -9.86
C VAL A 23 -13.43 68.50 -10.92
N ARG A 24 -13.78 69.64 -11.53
CA ARG A 24 -12.83 70.40 -12.45
C ARG A 24 -11.78 71.10 -11.61
N LEU A 25 -10.63 70.49 -11.40
CA LEU A 25 -9.44 71.18 -10.90
C LEU A 25 -8.76 71.92 -12.05
N ARG A 26 -8.83 73.23 -11.99
CA ARG A 26 -7.99 74.13 -12.81
C ARG A 26 -6.56 74.04 -12.29
N LEU A 27 -5.69 73.35 -13.00
CA LEU A 27 -4.25 73.37 -12.73
C LEU A 27 -3.64 74.65 -13.34
N PRO A 28 -2.83 75.37 -12.58
CA PRO A 28 -2.07 76.51 -13.16
C PRO A 28 -0.98 75.89 -14.09
N ALA A 29 -0.95 76.40 -15.30
CA ALA A 29 0.08 76.05 -16.29
C ALA A 29 1.43 76.62 -15.84
N ASN A 30 2.18 75.89 -15.04
CA ASN A 30 3.57 76.19 -14.76
C ASN A 30 4.42 75.56 -15.88
N ARG A 31 4.70 76.42 -16.92
CA ARG A 31 5.68 76.12 -17.96
C ARG A 31 7.07 76.14 -17.35
N THR A 32 7.47 75.09 -16.68
CA THR A 32 8.88 74.84 -16.45
C THR A 32 9.49 74.37 -17.77
N SER A 33 10.23 75.22 -18.39
CA SER A 33 11.10 74.92 -19.53
C SER A 33 12.07 73.81 -19.12
N ARG A 34 11.71 72.54 -19.44
CA ARG A 34 12.67 71.45 -19.34
C ARG A 34 13.73 71.66 -20.41
N LYS A 35 14.91 72.06 -19.98
CA LYS A 35 16.10 72.00 -20.83
C LYS A 35 16.22 70.62 -21.43
N PRO A 36 16.39 70.46 -22.73
CA PRO A 36 16.66 69.18 -23.32
C PRO A 36 17.92 68.64 -22.65
N ARG A 37 17.77 67.51 -21.92
CA ARG A 37 18.92 66.71 -21.48
C ARG A 37 19.61 66.26 -22.75
N GLY A 38 20.79 66.81 -23.01
CA GLY A 38 21.62 66.39 -24.12
C GLY A 38 21.80 64.89 -24.06
N ASN A 39 21.40 64.18 -25.12
CA ASN A 39 21.70 62.78 -25.31
C ASN A 39 23.22 62.61 -25.32
N ARG A 40 23.80 62.23 -24.20
CA ARG A 40 25.20 61.83 -24.17
C ARG A 40 25.23 60.48 -24.90
N GLY A 41 25.74 60.49 -26.12
CA GLY A 41 26.00 59.29 -26.88
C GLY A 41 27.02 58.41 -26.12
N PHE A 42 26.83 57.11 -26.14
CA PHE A 42 27.79 56.17 -25.59
C PHE A 42 29.11 56.24 -26.36
N THR A 43 30.22 56.22 -25.64
CA THR A 43 31.55 56.15 -26.28
C THR A 43 31.74 54.66 -26.73
N LEU A 44 32.48 54.53 -27.83
CA LEU A 44 32.81 53.14 -28.34
C LEU A 44 33.51 52.30 -27.27
N VAL A 45 34.35 52.92 -26.44
CA VAL A 45 35.06 52.23 -25.32
C VAL A 45 34.08 51.75 -24.26
N GLU A 46 33.06 52.52 -23.90
CA GLU A 46 32.05 52.16 -22.92
C GLU A 46 31.23 50.95 -23.41
N LEU A 47 30.87 50.91 -24.69
CA LEU A 47 30.16 49.79 -25.28
C LEU A 47 31.01 48.52 -25.26
N VAL A 48 32.31 48.58 -25.61
CA VAL A 48 33.25 47.44 -25.57
C VAL A 48 33.44 46.93 -24.14
N MET A 49 33.57 47.83 -23.16
CA MET A 49 33.69 47.43 -21.75
C MET A 49 32.44 46.70 -21.25
N VAL A 50 31.25 47.21 -21.61
CA VAL A 50 29.97 46.59 -21.20
C VAL A 50 29.82 45.17 -21.79
N ILE A 51 30.09 44.99 -23.08
CA ILE A 51 29.99 43.65 -23.68
C ILE A 51 31.03 42.66 -23.13
N LEU A 52 32.24 43.12 -22.79
CA LEU A 52 33.24 42.30 -22.11
C LEU A 52 32.75 41.85 -20.71
N LEU A 53 32.26 42.80 -19.91
CA LEU A 53 31.73 42.50 -18.59
C LEU A 53 30.52 41.56 -18.66
N LEU A 54 29.59 41.81 -19.60
CA LEU A 54 28.44 40.90 -19.81
C LEU A 54 28.89 39.51 -20.27
N GLY A 55 29.90 39.42 -21.13
CA GLY A 55 30.45 38.12 -21.53
C GLY A 55 31.02 37.32 -20.36
N ILE A 56 31.78 37.98 -19.49
CA ILE A 56 32.33 37.34 -18.28
C ILE A 56 31.19 36.91 -17.33
N MET A 57 30.24 37.80 -17.05
CA MET A 57 29.08 37.48 -16.20
C MET A 57 28.24 36.36 -16.77
N ALA A 58 28.03 36.31 -18.10
CA ALA A 58 27.26 35.27 -18.75
C ALA A 58 27.87 33.87 -18.57
N THR A 59 29.21 33.76 -18.64
CA THR A 59 29.90 32.48 -18.42
C THR A 59 29.75 31.98 -16.99
N PHE A 60 29.90 32.82 -15.98
CA PHE A 60 29.71 32.45 -14.58
C PHE A 60 28.25 32.09 -14.29
N THR A 61 27.29 32.86 -14.82
CA THR A 61 25.86 32.60 -14.64
C THR A 61 25.46 31.27 -15.26
N SER A 62 25.97 30.95 -16.45
CA SER A 62 25.70 29.68 -17.13
C SER A 62 26.19 28.46 -16.31
N GLN A 63 27.39 28.53 -15.74
CA GLN A 63 27.91 27.47 -14.88
C GLN A 63 27.08 27.30 -13.60
N PHE A 64 26.70 28.42 -12.97
CA PHE A 64 25.86 28.39 -11.76
C PHE A 64 24.49 27.76 -12.01
N ILE A 65 23.84 28.13 -13.13
CA ILE A 65 22.55 27.53 -13.52
C ILE A 65 22.73 26.05 -13.79
N GLY A 66 23.81 25.63 -14.48
CA GLY A 66 24.10 24.23 -14.76
C GLY A 66 24.21 23.38 -13.49
N ILE A 67 25.00 23.84 -12.52
CA ILE A 67 25.15 23.16 -11.22
C ILE A 67 23.81 23.13 -10.46
N GLY A 68 23.09 24.25 -10.43
CA GLY A 68 21.79 24.35 -9.75
C GLY A 68 20.75 23.39 -10.32
N THR A 69 20.66 23.26 -11.64
CA THR A 69 19.73 22.31 -12.29
C THR A 69 20.12 20.85 -12.04
N GLN A 70 21.42 20.56 -11.98
CA GLN A 70 21.90 19.21 -11.66
C GLN A 70 21.54 18.82 -10.22
N ILE A 71 21.84 19.69 -9.24
CA ILE A 71 21.49 19.45 -7.82
C ILE A 71 19.99 19.26 -7.65
N TYR A 72 19.19 20.11 -8.31
CA TYR A 72 17.74 19.97 -8.26
C TYR A 72 17.25 18.64 -8.86
N GLY A 73 17.82 18.25 -10.00
CA GLY A 73 17.49 16.98 -10.66
C GLY A 73 17.83 15.76 -9.80
N ASP A 74 18.99 15.78 -9.12
CA ASP A 74 19.42 14.69 -8.24
C ASP A 74 18.56 14.63 -6.98
N ALA A 75 18.26 15.78 -6.35
CA ALA A 75 17.36 15.86 -5.20
C ALA A 75 15.94 15.36 -5.52
N SER A 76 15.37 15.78 -6.65
CA SER A 76 14.06 15.33 -7.11
C SER A 76 14.03 13.82 -7.40
N SER A 77 15.08 13.30 -8.03
CA SER A 77 15.20 11.86 -8.31
C SER A 77 15.27 11.04 -7.03
N ARG A 78 15.98 11.51 -6.02
CA ARG A 78 16.06 10.88 -4.70
C ARG A 78 14.73 10.89 -3.96
N GLU A 79 14.02 12.01 -3.97
CA GLU A 79 12.71 12.12 -3.33
C GLU A 79 11.69 11.17 -3.97
N GLN A 80 11.65 11.08 -5.30
CA GLN A 80 10.80 10.15 -6.01
C GLN A 80 11.14 8.70 -5.65
N LEU A 81 12.43 8.33 -5.65
CA LEU A 81 12.89 7.00 -5.26
C LEU A 81 12.45 6.64 -3.84
N MET A 82 12.57 7.56 -2.90
CA MET A 82 12.14 7.36 -1.51
C MET A 82 10.62 7.23 -1.39
N SER A 83 9.86 8.00 -2.15
CA SER A 83 8.39 7.94 -2.16
C SER A 83 7.89 6.59 -2.65
N ASP A 84 8.41 6.13 -3.79
CA ASP A 84 8.04 4.84 -4.38
C ASP A 84 8.39 3.67 -3.46
N ALA A 85 9.60 3.71 -2.88
CA ALA A 85 10.05 2.70 -1.92
C ALA A 85 9.17 2.66 -0.66
N ARG A 86 8.87 3.82 -0.07
CA ARG A 86 7.98 3.92 1.10
C ARG A 86 6.60 3.38 0.82
N PHE A 87 5.99 3.74 -0.31
CA PHE A 87 4.68 3.23 -0.69
C PHE A 87 4.65 1.70 -0.75
N ALA A 88 5.64 1.10 -1.42
CA ALA A 88 5.74 -0.35 -1.53
C ALA A 88 5.92 -1.03 -0.16
N MET A 89 6.78 -0.45 0.69
CA MET A 89 7.05 -0.95 2.03
C MET A 89 5.85 -0.84 2.97
N GLU A 90 5.17 0.29 2.99
CA GLU A 90 3.98 0.51 3.83
C GLU A 90 2.84 -0.43 3.44
N ARG A 91 2.64 -0.64 2.14
CA ARG A 91 1.64 -1.57 1.65
C ARG A 91 1.96 -3.00 2.05
N LEU A 92 3.19 -3.44 1.83
CA LEU A 92 3.65 -4.77 2.22
C LEU A 92 3.49 -4.99 3.74
N ASN A 93 3.92 -4.02 4.55
CA ASN A 93 3.80 -4.07 6.01
C ASN A 93 2.35 -4.22 6.46
N ARG A 94 1.44 -3.44 5.89
CA ARG A 94 0.03 -3.51 6.23
C ARG A 94 -0.57 -4.87 5.85
N GLU A 95 -0.31 -5.34 4.63
CA GLU A 95 -0.85 -6.62 4.16
C GLU A 95 -0.29 -7.81 4.95
N LEU A 96 0.99 -7.75 5.35
CA LEU A 96 1.62 -8.83 6.11
C LEU A 96 1.15 -8.87 7.57
N ARG A 97 0.87 -7.71 8.19
CA ARG A 97 0.28 -7.66 9.54
C ARG A 97 -1.10 -8.29 9.62
N ASP A 98 -1.86 -8.16 8.53
CA ASP A 98 -3.20 -8.74 8.40
C ASP A 98 -3.16 -10.14 7.76
N ALA A 99 -2.01 -10.82 7.78
CA ALA A 99 -1.89 -12.18 7.29
C ALA A 99 -2.39 -13.22 8.30
N VAL A 100 -2.85 -14.35 7.79
CA VAL A 100 -3.14 -15.53 8.59
C VAL A 100 -1.83 -16.03 9.21
N PRO A 101 -1.75 -16.18 10.54
CA PRO A 101 -0.54 -16.63 11.20
C PRO A 101 -0.04 -17.95 10.61
N GLY A 102 1.26 -18.07 10.41
CA GLY A 102 1.87 -19.28 9.86
C GLY A 102 1.62 -19.52 8.36
N SER A 103 0.92 -18.59 7.67
CA SER A 103 0.76 -18.66 6.21
C SER A 103 1.95 -18.08 5.46
N GLU A 104 2.82 -17.38 6.15
CA GLU A 104 3.94 -16.66 5.58
C GLU A 104 5.07 -17.61 5.17
N ARG A 105 5.51 -17.46 3.93
CA ARG A 105 6.56 -18.28 3.33
C ARG A 105 7.52 -17.42 2.53
N ILE A 106 8.81 -17.63 2.76
CA ILE A 106 9.84 -17.10 1.89
C ILE A 106 10.14 -18.13 0.82
N GLU A 107 10.18 -17.68 -0.43
CA GLU A 107 10.35 -18.54 -1.59
C GLU A 107 11.43 -17.99 -2.52
N THR A 108 12.01 -18.89 -3.30
CA THR A 108 12.74 -18.51 -4.51
C THR A 108 11.75 -17.98 -5.56
N THR A 109 12.23 -17.36 -6.61
CA THR A 109 11.38 -16.96 -7.75
C THR A 109 10.64 -18.14 -8.39
N GLY A 110 11.21 -19.35 -8.31
CA GLY A 110 10.59 -20.60 -8.75
C GLY A 110 9.55 -21.20 -7.79
N GLY A 111 9.31 -20.58 -6.63
CA GLY A 111 8.31 -21.03 -5.66
C GLY A 111 8.80 -22.09 -4.65
N THR A 112 10.10 -22.38 -4.62
CA THR A 112 10.69 -23.28 -3.63
C THR A 112 10.83 -22.54 -2.30
N TRP A 113 10.40 -23.20 -1.20
CA TRP A 113 10.53 -22.66 0.14
C TRP A 113 12.00 -22.61 0.60
N VAL A 114 12.38 -21.49 1.22
CA VAL A 114 13.73 -21.19 1.72
C VAL A 114 13.64 -20.26 2.92
N ASP A 115 14.69 -20.20 3.74
CA ASP A 115 14.78 -19.25 4.87
C ASP A 115 15.14 -17.84 4.43
N THR A 116 15.78 -17.71 3.27
CA THR A 116 16.16 -16.43 2.66
C THR A 116 15.92 -16.50 1.16
N GLY A 117 15.12 -15.59 0.63
CA GLY A 117 14.74 -15.64 -0.78
C GLY A 117 14.25 -14.32 -1.35
N ALA A 118 13.96 -14.35 -2.64
CA ALA A 118 13.50 -13.20 -3.39
C ALA A 118 11.99 -12.93 -3.28
N CYS A 119 11.22 -13.91 -2.82
CA CYS A 119 9.77 -13.81 -2.75
C CYS A 119 9.25 -14.06 -1.33
N LEU A 120 8.17 -13.36 -0.98
CA LEU A 120 7.41 -13.57 0.24
C LEU A 120 5.95 -13.85 -0.15
N ARG A 121 5.40 -14.97 0.28
CA ARG A 121 4.00 -15.37 0.07
C ARG A 121 3.27 -15.47 1.40
N PHE A 122 2.01 -15.05 1.44
CA PHE A 122 1.14 -15.14 2.62
C PHE A 122 -0.34 -15.10 2.21
N TRP A 123 -1.22 -15.39 3.17
CA TRP A 123 -2.67 -15.33 3.00
C TRP A 123 -3.25 -14.18 3.80
N PRO A 124 -3.74 -13.10 3.17
CA PRO A 124 -4.46 -12.05 3.88
C PRO A 124 -5.72 -12.61 4.55
N ILE A 125 -5.99 -12.21 5.78
CA ILE A 125 -7.24 -12.51 6.48
C ILE A 125 -8.37 -11.76 5.77
N SER A 126 -9.37 -12.48 5.26
CA SER A 126 -10.59 -11.88 4.74
C SER A 126 -11.54 -11.51 5.88
N THR A 127 -11.66 -12.38 6.86
CA THR A 127 -12.39 -12.13 8.10
C THR A 127 -11.86 -13.02 9.22
N SER A 128 -12.11 -12.65 10.47
CA SER A 128 -11.79 -13.45 11.63
C SER A 128 -12.93 -13.39 12.64
N SER A 129 -13.10 -14.46 13.40
CA SER A 129 -14.14 -14.54 14.44
C SER A 129 -13.69 -15.47 15.56
N ARG A 130 -14.58 -15.60 16.53
CA ARG A 130 -14.48 -16.68 17.55
C ARG A 130 -15.57 -17.71 17.29
N TYR A 131 -15.24 -18.97 17.52
CA TYR A 131 -16.23 -20.03 17.43
C TYR A 131 -16.77 -20.40 18.82
N LEU A 132 -18.05 -20.73 18.85
CA LEU A 132 -18.75 -21.28 20.03
C LEU A 132 -18.58 -22.79 20.09
N ALA A 133 -18.75 -23.44 18.93
CA ALA A 133 -18.63 -24.88 18.79
C ALA A 133 -17.92 -25.23 17.48
N LEU A 134 -16.99 -26.17 17.55
CA LEU A 134 -16.31 -26.75 16.41
C LEU A 134 -16.62 -28.25 16.38
N ASN A 135 -17.55 -28.65 15.52
CA ASN A 135 -17.86 -30.05 15.30
C ASN A 135 -16.87 -30.61 14.27
N ARG A 136 -16.05 -31.56 14.71
CA ARG A 136 -15.04 -32.19 13.87
C ARG A 136 -15.65 -33.29 13.03
N ALA A 137 -15.49 -33.21 11.73
CA ALA A 137 -15.89 -34.29 10.85
C ALA A 137 -14.77 -35.28 10.64
N MET A 138 -15.13 -36.51 10.32
CA MET A 138 -14.21 -37.48 9.73
C MET A 138 -13.73 -36.98 8.36
N SER A 139 -12.57 -37.46 7.92
CA SER A 139 -12.00 -37.16 6.62
C SER A 139 -13.05 -37.19 5.49
N GLY A 140 -13.14 -36.10 4.73
CA GLY A 140 -14.06 -35.98 3.61
C GLY A 140 -15.54 -35.78 3.95
N SER A 141 -15.92 -35.76 5.22
CA SER A 141 -17.30 -35.50 5.65
C SER A 141 -17.54 -33.99 5.87
N THR A 142 -18.80 -33.59 5.86
CA THR A 142 -19.20 -32.21 6.18
C THR A 142 -19.31 -32.06 7.69
N ALA A 143 -18.65 -31.02 8.21
CA ALA A 143 -18.73 -30.61 9.61
C ALA A 143 -19.34 -29.23 9.75
N THR A 144 -19.63 -28.83 10.97
CA THR A 144 -20.18 -27.52 11.30
C THR A 144 -19.30 -26.75 12.25
N LEU A 145 -19.25 -25.45 12.06
CA LEU A 145 -18.63 -24.48 12.93
C LEU A 145 -19.66 -23.41 13.28
N GLU A 146 -19.86 -23.15 14.56
CA GLU A 146 -20.71 -22.06 15.03
C GLU A 146 -19.85 -20.85 15.38
N LEU A 147 -20.07 -19.74 14.70
CA LEU A 147 -19.37 -18.48 14.92
C LEU A 147 -20.16 -17.54 15.81
N VAL A 148 -19.44 -16.80 16.66
CA VAL A 148 -19.96 -15.62 17.32
C VAL A 148 -20.09 -14.51 16.28
N MET A 149 -21.29 -14.02 16.06
CA MET A 149 -21.49 -12.80 15.26
C MET A 149 -21.14 -11.59 16.11
N ALA A 150 -20.15 -10.84 15.69
CA ALA A 150 -19.71 -9.64 16.41
C ALA A 150 -20.77 -8.53 16.44
N THR A 151 -21.60 -8.43 15.42
CA THR A 151 -22.77 -7.49 15.36
C THR A 151 -23.74 -8.01 14.30
N PRO A 152 -25.06 -8.05 14.56
CA PRO A 152 -26.00 -8.22 13.48
C PRO A 152 -25.78 -7.07 12.51
N ALA A 153 -25.57 -7.38 11.25
CA ALA A 153 -25.49 -6.38 10.21
C ALA A 153 -26.68 -5.43 10.38
N SER A 154 -26.39 -4.20 10.75
CA SER A 154 -27.43 -3.19 10.85
C SER A 154 -27.95 -2.98 9.43
N ALA A 155 -29.24 -3.14 9.24
CA ALA A 155 -29.91 -2.86 7.96
C ALA A 155 -29.71 -1.41 7.47
N ALA A 156 -29.03 -0.58 8.28
CA ALA A 156 -28.74 0.82 7.98
C ALA A 156 -27.50 1.05 7.13
N ASN A 157 -26.63 0.05 6.94
CA ASN A 157 -25.42 0.22 6.11
C ASN A 157 -25.11 -1.05 5.30
N PRO A 158 -25.80 -1.26 4.17
CA PRO A 158 -25.61 -2.45 3.33
C PRO A 158 -24.24 -2.54 2.69
N LEU A 159 -23.41 -1.49 2.75
CA LEU A 159 -22.05 -1.48 2.20
C LEU A 159 -21.01 -2.16 3.10
N ASP A 160 -21.27 -2.29 4.40
CA ASP A 160 -20.32 -2.92 5.35
C ASP A 160 -20.50 -4.45 5.47
N VAL A 161 -21.61 -4.99 4.97
CA VAL A 161 -22.01 -6.37 5.20
C VAL A 161 -21.26 -7.35 4.29
N ASP A 162 -20.85 -6.94 3.10
CA ASP A 162 -20.32 -7.87 2.09
C ASP A 162 -18.80 -8.05 2.11
N ALA A 163 -18.06 -7.13 2.65
CA ALA A 163 -16.59 -7.17 2.60
C ALA A 163 -15.97 -8.10 3.67
N THR A 164 -16.65 -8.31 4.80
CA THR A 164 -16.15 -9.06 5.96
C THR A 164 -16.89 -10.37 6.23
N ALA A 165 -17.92 -10.68 5.47
CA ALA A 165 -18.68 -11.91 5.63
C ALA A 165 -17.91 -13.13 5.12
N VAL A 166 -18.01 -14.24 5.84
CA VAL A 166 -17.53 -15.54 5.38
C VAL A 166 -18.29 -15.96 4.12
N LYS A 167 -17.58 -16.42 3.12
CA LYS A 167 -18.14 -16.85 1.84
C LYS A 167 -17.91 -18.33 1.60
N LYS A 168 -18.76 -18.91 0.78
CA LYS A 168 -18.50 -20.24 0.23
C LYS A 168 -17.17 -20.22 -0.51
N ASP A 169 -16.43 -21.33 -0.41
CA ASP A 169 -15.09 -21.55 -0.96
C ASP A 169 -13.94 -20.83 -0.22
N ASP A 170 -14.22 -20.03 0.83
CA ASP A 170 -13.18 -19.53 1.71
C ASP A 170 -12.43 -20.69 2.40
N GLN A 171 -11.16 -20.50 2.66
CA GLN A 171 -10.41 -21.38 3.55
C GLN A 171 -10.70 -20.97 4.99
N LEU A 172 -11.10 -21.94 5.80
CA LEU A 172 -11.29 -21.85 7.23
C LEU A 172 -10.02 -22.34 7.91
N ILE A 173 -9.43 -21.53 8.79
CA ILE A 173 -8.16 -21.83 9.44
C ILE A 173 -8.34 -21.74 10.95
N VAL A 174 -8.04 -22.85 11.64
CA VAL A 174 -8.12 -22.96 13.10
C VAL A 174 -6.77 -23.36 13.64
N PHE A 175 -6.24 -22.62 14.59
CA PHE A 175 -4.97 -22.86 15.26
C PHE A 175 -3.82 -23.13 14.27
N PRO A 176 -3.48 -22.16 13.42
CA PRO A 176 -2.51 -22.31 12.35
C PRO A 176 -1.07 -22.25 12.87
N VAL A 177 -0.60 -23.33 13.46
CA VAL A 177 0.81 -23.53 13.82
C VAL A 177 1.46 -24.31 12.68
N PRO A 178 2.33 -23.69 11.87
CA PRO A 178 2.91 -24.36 10.71
C PRO A 178 3.85 -25.47 11.12
N ASP A 179 3.72 -26.62 10.47
CA ASP A 179 4.72 -27.67 10.57
C ASP A 179 6.01 -27.24 9.86
N LYS A 180 7.10 -27.18 10.61
CA LYS A 180 8.42 -26.77 10.09
C LYS A 180 8.94 -27.66 8.96
N SER A 181 8.51 -28.92 8.94
CA SER A 181 8.92 -29.88 7.90
C SER A 181 8.20 -29.69 6.58
N VAL A 182 6.99 -29.14 6.60
CA VAL A 182 6.10 -29.06 5.44
C VAL A 182 6.03 -27.67 4.83
N GLY A 183 6.26 -26.64 5.62
CA GLY A 183 6.36 -25.24 5.18
C GLY A 183 5.10 -24.66 4.53
N SER A 184 3.93 -25.31 4.65
CA SER A 184 2.66 -24.82 4.09
C SER A 184 1.48 -25.29 4.93
N LEU A 185 0.61 -24.37 5.33
CA LEU A 185 -0.62 -24.69 6.08
C LEU A 185 -1.54 -25.67 5.35
N THR A 186 -1.55 -25.65 4.02
CA THR A 186 -2.37 -26.59 3.22
C THR A 186 -1.84 -28.01 3.25
N ALA A 187 -0.55 -28.18 3.47
CA ALA A 187 0.07 -29.50 3.53
C ALA A 187 0.02 -30.10 4.94
N GLY A 188 0.04 -29.25 5.98
CA GLY A 188 -0.07 -29.72 7.37
C GLY A 188 0.27 -28.61 8.37
N CYS A 189 -0.08 -28.88 9.62
CA CYS A 189 0.24 -28.07 10.78
C CYS A 189 0.85 -28.98 11.85
N ASP A 190 1.55 -28.43 12.84
CA ASP A 190 2.22 -29.20 13.91
C ASP A 190 1.29 -30.21 14.61
N TYR A 191 0.00 -29.90 14.67
CA TYR A 191 -1.02 -30.75 15.29
C TYR A 191 -1.93 -31.42 14.25
N GLY A 192 -1.47 -31.65 13.02
CA GLY A 192 -2.22 -32.28 11.95
C GLY A 192 -2.83 -31.26 10.99
N ARG A 193 -4.15 -31.28 10.78
CA ARG A 193 -4.81 -30.33 9.88
C ARG A 193 -5.35 -29.12 10.62
N CYS A 194 -5.09 -27.94 10.07
CA CYS A 194 -5.60 -26.67 10.56
C CYS A 194 -6.42 -25.90 9.51
N VAL A 195 -6.47 -26.39 8.28
CA VAL A 195 -7.16 -25.74 7.15
C VAL A 195 -8.29 -26.62 6.64
N ALA A 196 -9.45 -26.02 6.45
CA ALA A 196 -10.63 -26.65 5.87
C ALA A 196 -11.27 -25.71 4.84
N LYS A 197 -12.14 -26.22 3.99
CA LYS A 197 -12.84 -25.45 2.97
C LYS A 197 -14.29 -25.22 3.39
N VAL A 198 -14.76 -23.98 3.36
CA VAL A 198 -16.15 -23.60 3.58
C VAL A 198 -17.00 -24.09 2.40
N THR A 199 -18.02 -24.89 2.69
CA THR A 199 -18.94 -25.41 1.68
C THR A 199 -20.27 -24.68 1.65
N ASP A 200 -20.70 -24.16 2.80
CA ASP A 200 -21.98 -23.45 2.91
C ASP A 200 -21.97 -22.51 4.13
N VAL A 201 -22.72 -21.44 4.03
CA VAL A 201 -22.91 -20.44 5.08
C VAL A 201 -24.38 -20.32 5.35
N LEU A 202 -24.81 -20.77 6.54
CA LEU A 202 -26.23 -20.76 6.91
C LEU A 202 -26.66 -19.38 7.41
N THR A 203 -27.95 -19.11 7.33
CA THR A 203 -28.51 -17.87 7.88
C THR A 203 -28.29 -17.81 9.40
N PRO A 204 -27.90 -16.65 9.93
CA PRO A 204 -27.67 -16.49 11.37
C PRO A 204 -28.94 -16.75 12.19
N VAL A 205 -28.79 -17.43 13.31
CA VAL A 205 -29.87 -17.69 14.26
C VAL A 205 -29.40 -17.27 15.66
N SER A 206 -30.18 -16.46 16.34
CA SER A 206 -29.92 -16.05 17.73
C SER A 206 -28.50 -15.50 18.00
N GLY A 207 -27.93 -14.75 17.05
CA GLY A 207 -26.61 -14.15 17.19
C GLY A 207 -25.42 -15.09 16.91
N ALA A 208 -25.70 -16.32 16.48
CA ALA A 208 -24.70 -17.26 16.00
C ALA A 208 -24.86 -17.55 14.52
N GLN A 209 -23.76 -17.71 13.81
CA GLN A 209 -23.72 -18.10 12.40
C GLN A 209 -23.14 -19.49 12.27
N THR A 210 -23.89 -20.42 11.69
CA THR A 210 -23.39 -21.77 11.41
C THR A 210 -22.77 -21.84 10.02
N ILE A 211 -21.56 -22.34 9.96
CA ILE A 211 -20.82 -22.59 8.73
C ILE A 211 -20.65 -24.10 8.56
N ARG A 212 -20.87 -24.60 7.36
CA ARG A 212 -20.50 -25.95 6.95
C ARG A 212 -19.16 -25.92 6.27
N TYR A 213 -18.32 -26.91 6.60
CA TYR A 213 -17.01 -27.03 6.00
C TYR A 213 -16.64 -28.49 5.72
N THR A 214 -15.69 -28.70 4.83
CA THR A 214 -15.08 -29.99 4.56
C THR A 214 -13.56 -29.87 4.71
N SER A 215 -12.93 -30.92 5.22
CA SER A 215 -11.48 -31.04 5.31
C SER A 215 -11.03 -32.37 4.77
N ALA A 216 -9.86 -32.44 4.18
CA ALA A 216 -9.25 -33.69 3.74
C ALA A 216 -8.98 -34.64 4.90
N GLU A 217 -8.75 -34.10 6.09
CA GLU A 217 -8.53 -34.84 7.34
C GLU A 217 -9.21 -34.06 8.49
N ILE A 218 -9.30 -34.70 9.66
CA ILE A 218 -9.90 -34.07 10.84
C ILE A 218 -9.08 -32.86 11.26
N LEU A 219 -9.75 -31.72 11.53
CA LEU A 219 -9.11 -30.57 12.16
C LEU A 219 -8.67 -30.96 13.58
N THR A 220 -7.39 -30.97 13.85
CA THR A 220 -6.82 -31.52 15.10
C THR A 220 -6.54 -30.45 16.15
N GLY A 221 -6.10 -29.25 15.72
CA GLY A 221 -5.81 -28.15 16.62
C GLY A 221 -7.07 -27.49 17.19
N LEU A 222 -7.02 -27.10 18.47
CA LEU A 222 -8.01 -26.24 19.11
C LEU A 222 -7.33 -24.92 19.47
N SER A 223 -7.87 -23.84 18.98
CA SER A 223 -7.38 -22.51 19.39
C SER A 223 -7.72 -22.25 20.86
N PRO A 224 -6.73 -21.93 21.72
CA PRO A 224 -6.98 -21.60 23.14
C PRO A 224 -7.95 -20.43 23.31
N GLY A 225 -7.96 -19.47 22.37
CA GLY A 225 -8.88 -18.34 22.34
C GLY A 225 -10.14 -18.56 21.50
N SER A 226 -10.40 -19.81 21.05
CA SER A 226 -11.49 -20.15 20.13
C SER A 226 -11.49 -19.26 18.87
N ARG A 227 -10.33 -18.89 18.38
CA ARG A 227 -10.17 -18.05 17.18
C ARG A 227 -10.24 -18.88 15.92
N VAL A 228 -10.82 -18.29 14.90
CA VAL A 228 -10.86 -18.81 13.53
C VAL A 228 -10.60 -17.68 12.55
N TYR A 229 -9.83 -17.99 11.52
CA TYR A 229 -9.51 -17.08 10.43
C TYR A 229 -10.11 -17.61 9.14
N PHE A 230 -10.47 -16.70 8.25
CA PHE A 230 -10.93 -17.02 6.91
C PHE A 230 -10.07 -16.28 5.91
N ALA A 231 -9.68 -16.98 4.85
CA ALA A 231 -8.90 -16.42 3.75
C ALA A 231 -9.34 -17.04 2.43
N ASN A 232 -9.33 -16.26 1.36
CA ASN A 232 -9.68 -16.74 0.02
C ASN A 232 -8.59 -16.47 -1.01
N GLN A 233 -7.63 -15.63 -0.67
CA GLN A 233 -6.56 -15.24 -1.56
C GLN A 233 -5.19 -15.52 -0.95
N GLN A 234 -4.23 -15.77 -1.83
CA GLN A 234 -2.81 -15.73 -1.55
C GLN A 234 -2.18 -14.54 -2.25
N VAL A 235 -1.25 -13.90 -1.58
CA VAL A 235 -0.49 -12.76 -2.09
C VAL A 235 0.98 -13.16 -2.12
N ARG A 236 1.67 -12.81 -3.19
CA ARG A 236 3.11 -13.01 -3.32
C ARG A 236 3.77 -11.70 -3.75
N TYR A 237 4.75 -11.25 -2.99
CA TYR A 237 5.68 -10.21 -3.37
C TYR A 237 6.97 -10.85 -3.83
N CYS A 238 7.46 -10.48 -5.01
CA CYS A 238 8.72 -10.98 -5.56
C CYS A 238 9.63 -9.86 -6.04
N VAL A 239 10.91 -10.05 -5.79
CA VAL A 239 11.98 -9.26 -6.38
C VAL A 239 12.43 -9.99 -7.65
N GLU A 240 12.18 -9.36 -8.78
CA GLU A 240 12.52 -9.89 -10.10
C GLU A 240 13.32 -8.83 -10.87
N GLY A 241 14.60 -9.13 -11.12
CA GLY A 241 15.51 -8.15 -11.69
C GLY A 241 15.66 -6.92 -10.80
N ASN A 242 15.24 -5.76 -11.29
CA ASN A 242 15.28 -4.48 -10.58
C ASN A 242 13.91 -3.99 -10.10
N THR A 243 12.94 -4.88 -10.01
CA THR A 243 11.55 -4.53 -9.65
C THR A 243 11.04 -5.34 -8.48
N LEU A 244 10.17 -4.73 -7.66
CA LEU A 244 9.33 -5.42 -6.70
C LEU A 244 7.94 -5.55 -7.30
N THR A 245 7.45 -6.77 -7.43
CA THR A 245 6.14 -7.08 -7.99
C THR A 245 5.22 -7.71 -6.95
N ARG A 246 3.90 -7.55 -7.12
CA ARG A 246 2.86 -8.14 -6.29
C ARG A 246 1.90 -8.95 -7.14
N ALA A 247 1.77 -10.22 -6.86
CA ALA A 247 0.82 -11.13 -7.50
C ALA A 247 -0.23 -11.62 -6.51
N THR A 248 -1.45 -11.85 -6.98
CA THR A 248 -2.55 -12.43 -6.19
C THR A 248 -3.25 -13.53 -6.96
N ALA A 249 -3.70 -14.54 -6.23
CA ALA A 249 -4.55 -15.61 -6.78
C ALA A 249 -5.42 -16.19 -5.65
N PRO A 250 -6.50 -16.90 -5.97
CA PRO A 250 -7.17 -17.74 -4.98
C PRO A 250 -6.21 -18.74 -4.35
N ILE A 251 -6.43 -19.09 -3.08
CA ILE A 251 -5.61 -20.09 -2.40
C ILE A 251 -5.74 -21.44 -3.13
N GLY A 252 -4.60 -22.06 -3.43
CA GLY A 252 -4.54 -23.31 -4.20
C GLY A 252 -4.50 -23.12 -5.72
N ALA A 253 -4.74 -21.93 -6.25
CA ALA A 253 -4.57 -21.63 -7.65
C ALA A 253 -3.13 -21.18 -7.96
N SER A 254 -2.72 -21.31 -9.22
CA SER A 254 -1.43 -20.80 -9.69
C SER A 254 -1.41 -19.29 -9.64
N LEU A 255 -0.33 -18.71 -9.16
CA LEU A 255 -0.11 -17.27 -9.22
C LEU A 255 0.17 -16.84 -10.68
N PRO A 256 -0.27 -15.64 -11.09
CA PRO A 256 0.07 -15.12 -12.40
C PRO A 256 1.60 -14.99 -12.57
N ALA A 257 2.09 -15.23 -13.77
CA ALA A 257 3.52 -15.16 -14.09
C ALA A 257 4.07 -13.73 -13.91
N GLN A 258 3.24 -12.73 -14.12
CA GLN A 258 3.61 -11.33 -13.92
C GLN A 258 2.73 -10.73 -12.84
N GLY A 259 3.37 -10.10 -11.86
CA GLY A 259 2.70 -9.33 -10.80
C GLY A 259 2.51 -7.86 -11.20
N VAL A 260 1.74 -7.15 -10.39
CA VAL A 260 1.62 -5.69 -10.48
C VAL A 260 2.91 -5.06 -9.94
N LEU A 261 3.47 -4.11 -10.68
CA LEU A 261 4.64 -3.37 -10.26
C LEU A 261 4.34 -2.57 -8.97
N MET A 262 5.17 -2.76 -7.96
CA MET A 262 5.08 -2.06 -6.68
C MET A 262 6.19 -1.01 -6.51
N ALA A 263 7.38 -1.32 -6.97
CA ALA A 263 8.51 -0.41 -7.02
C ALA A 263 9.50 -0.85 -8.09
N ASP A 264 10.19 0.10 -8.69
CA ASP A 264 11.30 -0.08 -9.61
C ASP A 264 12.63 0.36 -8.98
N SER A 265 13.71 0.29 -9.76
CA SER A 265 15.04 0.73 -9.33
C SER A 265 15.59 -0.02 -8.11
N LEU A 266 15.15 -1.25 -7.90
CA LEU A 266 15.60 -2.12 -6.83
C LEU A 266 16.89 -2.83 -7.25
N ARG A 267 18.01 -2.49 -6.61
CA ARG A 267 19.31 -3.14 -6.84
C ARG A 267 19.47 -4.45 -6.09
N ILE A 268 19.02 -4.47 -4.84
CA ILE A 268 19.06 -5.64 -3.96
C ILE A 268 17.69 -5.72 -3.25
N GLY A 269 17.10 -6.90 -3.26
CA GLY A 269 15.91 -7.17 -2.49
C GLY A 269 15.92 -8.60 -1.98
N THR A 270 15.76 -8.75 -0.67
CA THR A 270 15.80 -10.05 -0.02
C THR A 270 14.83 -10.07 1.15
N PHE A 271 14.07 -11.13 1.25
CA PHE A 271 13.28 -11.49 2.43
C PHE A 271 14.05 -12.57 3.20
N TYR A 272 14.01 -12.51 4.52
CA TYR A 272 14.66 -13.51 5.37
C TYR A 272 13.86 -13.72 6.66
N ARG A 273 13.95 -14.92 7.22
CA ARG A 273 13.37 -15.24 8.51
C ARG A 273 14.37 -14.87 9.59
N GLU A 274 13.95 -14.13 10.59
CA GLU A 274 14.80 -13.81 11.72
C GLU A 274 14.86 -15.03 12.66
N THR A 275 16.06 -15.43 13.02
CA THR A 275 16.30 -16.53 13.98
C THR A 275 16.52 -15.96 15.36
N SER A 276 15.57 -15.26 15.94
CA SER A 276 15.67 -14.86 17.34
C SER A 276 15.21 -16.01 18.24
N ALA A 277 15.94 -16.24 19.33
CA ALA A 277 15.81 -17.45 20.16
C ALA A 277 14.51 -17.57 20.94
N PHE A 278 13.64 -16.57 20.96
CA PHE A 278 12.47 -16.53 21.86
C PHE A 278 11.10 -16.50 21.17
N ASN A 279 10.98 -15.99 19.92
CA ASN A 279 9.71 -15.89 19.19
C ASN A 279 9.91 -15.92 17.66
N ALA A 280 10.79 -16.76 17.17
CA ALA A 280 11.29 -16.72 15.79
C ALA A 280 10.24 -17.04 14.70
N GLU A 281 9.04 -17.46 15.03
CA GLU A 281 8.11 -18.04 14.06
C GLU A 281 7.26 -16.99 13.32
N GLY A 282 7.18 -15.77 13.82
CA GLY A 282 6.38 -14.68 13.23
C GLY A 282 7.18 -13.45 12.81
N GLU A 283 8.51 -13.47 12.88
CA GLU A 283 9.34 -12.32 12.55
C GLU A 283 10.02 -12.49 11.19
N PHE A 284 9.67 -11.59 10.27
CA PHE A 284 10.23 -11.56 8.93
C PHE A 284 11.04 -10.28 8.74
N GLY A 285 12.26 -10.45 8.28
CA GLY A 285 13.12 -9.35 7.86
C GLY A 285 13.07 -9.15 6.36
N MET A 286 13.26 -7.91 5.95
CA MET A 286 13.48 -7.56 4.56
C MET A 286 14.57 -6.52 4.43
N ARG A 287 15.39 -6.69 3.41
CA ARG A 287 16.43 -5.74 3.03
C ARG A 287 16.25 -5.35 1.58
N PHE A 288 15.98 -4.07 1.33
CA PHE A 288 15.85 -3.51 0.00
C PHE A 288 16.82 -2.36 -0.18
N VAL A 289 17.53 -2.37 -1.29
CA VAL A 289 18.43 -1.29 -1.71
C VAL A 289 17.90 -0.78 -3.05
N PHE A 290 17.38 0.42 -3.06
CA PHE A 290 16.97 1.12 -4.26
C PHE A 290 18.12 1.99 -4.76
N GLU A 291 18.34 2.00 -6.08
CA GLU A 291 19.41 2.79 -6.69
C GLU A 291 18.95 3.42 -8.00
N ARG A 292 19.12 4.74 -8.13
CA ARG A 292 18.81 5.49 -9.35
C ARG A 292 19.83 6.60 -9.54
N LYS A 293 20.41 6.71 -10.72
CA LYS A 293 21.41 7.75 -11.08
C LYS A 293 22.59 7.88 -10.10
N GLY A 294 23.05 6.77 -9.51
CA GLY A 294 24.16 6.78 -8.55
C GLY A 294 23.77 7.07 -7.10
N GLU A 295 22.53 7.47 -6.84
CA GLU A 295 21.98 7.62 -5.50
C GLU A 295 21.36 6.30 -5.03
N SER A 296 21.66 5.90 -3.79
CA SER A 296 21.13 4.67 -3.20
C SER A 296 20.45 4.92 -1.87
N VAL A 297 19.35 4.21 -1.62
CA VAL A 297 18.61 4.23 -0.36
C VAL A 297 18.40 2.80 0.11
N THR A 298 18.79 2.51 1.35
CA THR A 298 18.64 1.17 1.94
C THR A 298 17.52 1.16 2.98
N PHE A 299 16.61 0.21 2.84
CA PHE A 299 15.57 -0.10 3.81
C PHE A 299 15.88 -1.47 4.42
N ASN A 300 16.09 -1.49 5.74
CA ASN A 300 16.10 -2.70 6.54
C ASN A 300 14.88 -2.63 7.44
N HIS A 301 13.97 -3.57 7.30
CA HIS A 301 12.73 -3.57 8.05
C HIS A 301 12.43 -4.95 8.57
N LYS A 302 11.88 -5.02 9.79
CA LYS A 302 11.40 -6.24 10.42
C LYS A 302 9.90 -6.09 10.66
N ILE A 303 9.17 -7.14 10.39
CA ILE A 303 7.72 -7.19 10.57
C ILE A 303 7.40 -8.39 11.43
N GLU A 304 6.64 -8.14 12.48
CA GLU A 304 6.02 -9.20 13.28
C GLU A 304 4.58 -9.40 12.81
N VAL A 305 4.19 -10.65 12.64
CA VAL A 305 2.80 -11.02 12.40
C VAL A 305 2.09 -11.11 13.75
N PHE A 306 1.20 -10.17 14.01
CA PHE A 306 0.57 -10.01 15.33
C PHE A 306 -0.55 -11.01 15.65
N ASN A 307 -1.03 -11.74 14.65
CA ASN A 307 -2.14 -12.66 14.85
C ASN A 307 -1.63 -13.98 15.43
N VAL A 308 -1.49 -14.04 16.74
CA VAL A 308 -1.13 -15.28 17.42
C VAL A 308 -2.31 -16.27 17.34
N PRO A 309 -2.07 -17.56 17.05
CA PRO A 309 -3.11 -18.60 16.93
C PRO A 309 -3.88 -18.84 18.22
#